data_51ef6280ec601dc6c903e7645eb22f91
#
_entry.id   51ef6280ec601dc6c903e7645eb22f91
#
_cell.length_a   1.000
_cell.length_b   1.000
_cell.length_c   1.000
_cell.angle_alpha   90.00
_cell.angle_beta   90.00
_cell.angle_gamma   90.00
#
_symmetry.space_group_name_H-M   'P 1'
#
loop_
_entity.id
_entity.type
_entity.pdbx_description
1 polymer ?
#
loop_
_entity_poly.entity_id
_entity_poly.type
_entity_poly.pdbx_seq_one_letter_code
_entity_poly.pdbx_strand_id
1 'polypeptide(L)'
;MKNLENLYQEFKELRHFIHQNPELGFNELNTAKLVASKLKEFGYEVYEGIGKTGVVGVLKKGSSAKSIGLRADMDALSINECNNFSYASKNGCMHACGHDGHTAGLLMAAKYLANAEFNGTLNLFFQPAEECCDEELLSGAMRMIKDKALERFRVDYIYGIHNMPSSQMKGYENKKFFMKRGVMMAGVSAYRVDFIGLGGHASAPHLCKDPISVANNFVNALYTFKSLELKDSVLNVTGFLAGTTKAFNIIPNEATVMINVRGLSNDELSFIHKRINEIAKGIAAAFNVEVNVKRAENIKATINNDEAYDIAKNAAIKSFGENDCEFNHPHLMGSEDFSAFLDEVKGTYAFINNGDSANLHHPEYDFNDEVLLLASKYFSTLVLDYLKD
;
A
#
# COMPACT_ATOMS: atom_id res chain seq x y z
N MET A 1 29.58 -3.20 -8.55
CA MET A 1 28.52 -2.19 -8.61
C MET A 1 28.86 -0.89 -9.35
N LYS A 2 30.11 -0.65 -9.80
CA LYS A 2 30.44 0.53 -10.66
C LYS A 2 29.55 0.67 -11.91
N ASN A 3 29.03 -0.44 -12.45
CA ASN A 3 28.15 -0.39 -13.63
C ASN A 3 26.71 0.07 -13.30
N LEU A 4 26.29 0.07 -12.04
CA LEU A 4 24.97 0.54 -11.64
C LEU A 4 24.86 2.07 -11.74
N GLU A 5 25.92 2.79 -11.32
CA GLU A 5 25.99 4.25 -11.40
C GLU A 5 25.89 4.75 -12.85
N ASN A 6 26.39 3.97 -13.82
CA ASN A 6 26.29 4.33 -15.25
C ASN A 6 24.86 4.28 -15.79
N LEU A 7 23.93 3.60 -15.11
CA LEU A 7 22.52 3.51 -15.49
C LEU A 7 21.68 4.67 -14.92
N TYR A 8 22.22 5.40 -13.95
CA TYR A 8 21.46 6.40 -13.18
C TYR A 8 20.75 7.43 -14.06
N GLN A 9 21.46 8.03 -15.00
CA GLN A 9 20.88 9.08 -15.83
C GLN A 9 19.72 8.58 -16.70
N GLU A 10 19.84 7.38 -17.27
CA GLU A 10 18.80 6.74 -18.08
C GLU A 10 17.52 6.51 -17.25
N PHE A 11 17.67 5.99 -16.03
CA PHE A 11 16.50 5.66 -15.19
C PHE A 11 15.94 6.87 -14.45
N LYS A 12 16.73 7.91 -14.22
CA LYS A 12 16.24 9.22 -13.82
C LYS A 12 15.32 9.81 -14.89
N GLU A 13 15.73 9.81 -16.15
CA GLU A 13 14.91 10.28 -17.28
C GLU A 13 13.64 9.43 -17.45
N LEU A 14 13.75 8.11 -17.25
CA LEU A 14 12.62 7.20 -17.28
C LEU A 14 11.62 7.52 -16.15
N ARG A 15 12.09 7.74 -14.91
CA ARG A 15 11.27 8.17 -13.78
C ARG A 15 10.53 9.47 -14.08
N HIS A 16 11.25 10.48 -14.62
CA HIS A 16 10.65 11.75 -15.02
C HIS A 16 9.58 11.57 -16.09
N PHE A 17 9.79 10.66 -17.04
CA PHE A 17 8.79 10.34 -18.05
C PHE A 17 7.54 9.70 -17.43
N ILE A 18 7.68 8.75 -16.51
CA ILE A 18 6.56 8.12 -15.80
C ILE A 18 5.83 9.20 -14.98
N HIS A 19 6.56 10.03 -14.23
CA HIS A 19 6.00 11.10 -13.41
C HIS A 19 5.16 12.10 -14.21
N GLN A 20 5.59 12.42 -15.43
CA GLN A 20 4.89 13.34 -16.33
C GLN A 20 3.61 12.73 -16.92
N ASN A 21 3.49 11.40 -16.92
CA ASN A 21 2.39 10.65 -17.50
C ASN A 21 1.72 9.70 -16.48
N PRO A 22 1.28 10.20 -15.30
CA PRO A 22 0.73 9.37 -14.25
C PRO A 22 -0.62 8.79 -14.63
N GLU A 23 -0.84 7.54 -14.26
CA GLU A 23 -2.07 6.79 -14.49
C GLU A 23 -2.61 6.27 -13.16
N LEU A 24 -3.93 6.35 -12.97
CA LEU A 24 -4.60 5.85 -11.76
C LEU A 24 -4.62 4.32 -11.71
N GLY A 25 -4.80 3.79 -10.52
CA GLY A 25 -4.89 2.36 -10.27
C GLY A 25 -5.88 1.63 -11.19
N PHE A 26 -5.47 0.47 -11.68
CA PHE A 26 -6.13 -0.34 -12.72
C PHE A 26 -6.28 0.34 -14.10
N ASN A 27 -5.67 1.49 -14.31
CA ASN A 27 -5.62 2.21 -15.59
C ASN A 27 -4.17 2.49 -16.03
N GLU A 28 -3.17 1.85 -15.43
CA GLU A 28 -1.73 2.02 -15.70
C GLU A 28 -1.32 1.34 -17.02
N LEU A 29 -2.09 1.57 -18.09
CA LEU A 29 -1.91 0.85 -19.35
C LEU A 29 -0.62 1.23 -20.07
N ASN A 30 -0.22 2.50 -20.05
CA ASN A 30 1.00 2.96 -20.71
C ASN A 30 2.22 2.65 -19.85
N THR A 31 2.12 2.81 -18.54
CA THR A 31 3.17 2.44 -17.58
C THR A 31 3.45 0.93 -17.66
N ALA A 32 2.43 0.09 -17.68
CA ALA A 32 2.57 -1.36 -17.83
C ALA A 32 3.25 -1.76 -19.15
N LYS A 33 2.85 -1.13 -20.28
CA LYS A 33 3.49 -1.35 -21.58
C LYS A 33 4.95 -0.92 -21.61
N LEU A 34 5.27 0.21 -20.97
CA LEU A 34 6.64 0.70 -20.84
C LEU A 34 7.50 -0.30 -20.05
N VAL A 35 7.00 -0.75 -18.89
CA VAL A 35 7.66 -1.77 -18.05
C VAL A 35 7.88 -3.05 -18.84
N ALA A 36 6.84 -3.58 -19.48
CA ALA A 36 6.91 -4.81 -20.28
C ALA A 36 7.93 -4.69 -21.42
N SER A 37 7.95 -3.54 -22.11
CA SER A 37 8.91 -3.27 -23.19
C SER A 37 10.35 -3.27 -22.67
N LYS A 38 10.61 -2.58 -21.55
CA LYS A 38 11.94 -2.51 -20.94
C LYS A 38 12.42 -3.88 -20.44
N LEU A 39 11.56 -4.67 -19.81
CA LEU A 39 11.90 -6.01 -19.37
C LEU A 39 12.24 -6.94 -20.55
N LYS A 40 11.48 -6.86 -21.66
CA LYS A 40 11.78 -7.60 -22.90
C LYS A 40 13.13 -7.17 -23.49
N GLU A 41 13.42 -5.86 -23.53
CA GLU A 41 14.72 -5.30 -23.97
C GLU A 41 15.88 -5.86 -23.13
N PHE A 42 15.68 -6.06 -21.82
CA PHE A 42 16.70 -6.60 -20.90
C PHE A 42 16.80 -8.14 -20.95
N GLY A 43 15.94 -8.82 -21.71
CA GLY A 43 15.99 -10.27 -21.88
C GLY A 43 15.18 -11.08 -20.86
N TYR A 44 14.23 -10.45 -20.16
CA TYR A 44 13.29 -11.15 -19.30
C TYR A 44 12.16 -11.80 -20.11
N GLU A 45 11.66 -12.94 -19.64
CA GLU A 45 10.36 -13.46 -20.04
C GLU A 45 9.28 -12.60 -19.35
N VAL A 46 8.29 -12.09 -20.10
CA VAL A 46 7.37 -11.07 -19.61
C VAL A 46 5.92 -11.53 -19.74
N TYR A 47 5.17 -11.36 -18.65
CA TYR A 47 3.76 -11.67 -18.54
C TYR A 47 3.00 -10.41 -18.16
N GLU A 48 2.08 -10.00 -19.02
CA GLU A 48 1.27 -8.78 -18.90
C GLU A 48 -0.15 -9.12 -18.44
N GLY A 49 -0.86 -8.14 -17.85
CA GLY A 49 -2.25 -8.28 -17.45
C GLY A 49 -2.48 -9.10 -16.19
N ILE A 50 -1.47 -9.27 -15.35
CA ILE A 50 -1.60 -9.95 -14.05
C ILE A 50 -2.15 -8.94 -13.03
N GLY A 51 -3.30 -9.21 -12.44
CA GLY A 51 -3.99 -8.23 -11.61
C GLY A 51 -4.54 -7.05 -12.44
N LYS A 52 -5.08 -7.31 -13.62
CA LYS A 52 -5.60 -6.38 -14.64
C LYS A 52 -4.46 -5.69 -15.44
N THR A 53 -3.67 -4.82 -14.86
CA THR A 53 -2.63 -4.03 -15.54
C THR A 53 -1.21 -4.38 -15.11
N GLY A 54 -1.03 -5.24 -14.11
CA GLY A 54 0.29 -5.61 -13.61
C GLY A 54 1.13 -6.41 -14.59
N VAL A 55 2.44 -6.37 -14.38
CA VAL A 55 3.45 -7.03 -15.22
C VAL A 55 4.37 -7.89 -14.35
N VAL A 56 4.65 -9.11 -14.81
CA VAL A 56 5.66 -9.97 -14.17
C VAL A 56 6.78 -10.27 -15.15
N GLY A 57 8.02 -9.96 -14.75
CA GLY A 57 9.23 -10.30 -15.47
C GLY A 57 9.97 -11.45 -14.82
N VAL A 58 10.35 -12.47 -15.58
CA VAL A 58 11.07 -13.66 -15.09
C VAL A 58 12.43 -13.77 -15.76
N LEU A 59 13.48 -13.90 -14.96
CA LEU A 59 14.83 -14.17 -15.45
C LEU A 59 15.41 -15.36 -14.71
N LYS A 60 15.72 -16.43 -15.44
CA LYS A 60 16.34 -17.63 -14.90
C LYS A 60 17.78 -17.77 -15.40
N LYS A 61 18.71 -18.01 -14.49
CA LYS A 61 20.10 -18.31 -14.78
C LYS A 61 20.55 -19.54 -14.00
N GLY A 62 21.42 -20.35 -14.62
CA GLY A 62 21.90 -21.59 -14.01
C GLY A 62 20.84 -22.65 -13.79
N SER A 63 21.04 -23.54 -12.81
CA SER A 63 20.21 -24.73 -12.56
C SER A 63 19.60 -24.81 -11.16
N SER A 64 19.91 -23.86 -10.28
CA SER A 64 19.36 -23.84 -8.91
C SER A 64 17.83 -23.70 -8.92
N ALA A 65 17.19 -24.36 -7.95
CA ALA A 65 15.77 -24.21 -7.71
C ALA A 65 15.39 -22.98 -6.87
N LYS A 66 16.39 -22.25 -6.33
CA LYS A 66 16.16 -21.03 -5.56
C LYS A 66 15.45 -19.98 -6.40
N SER A 67 14.54 -19.24 -5.77
CA SER A 67 13.85 -18.16 -6.45
C SER A 67 13.56 -16.98 -5.49
N ILE A 68 13.62 -15.77 -6.04
CA ILE A 68 13.38 -14.53 -5.30
C ILE A 68 12.44 -13.61 -6.06
N GLY A 69 11.54 -12.95 -5.34
CA GLY A 69 10.63 -11.93 -5.86
C GLY A 69 11.01 -10.53 -5.40
N LEU A 70 10.92 -9.58 -6.31
CA LEU A 70 11.01 -8.16 -6.02
C LEU A 70 9.75 -7.46 -6.52
N ARG A 71 9.23 -6.50 -5.75
CA ARG A 71 7.99 -5.78 -6.10
C ARG A 71 8.22 -4.28 -6.18
N ALA A 72 7.61 -3.66 -7.16
CA ALA A 72 7.34 -2.23 -7.22
C ALA A 72 5.89 -2.00 -7.65
N ASP A 73 5.27 -0.96 -7.14
CA ASP A 73 3.97 -0.44 -7.53
C ASP A 73 4.08 0.53 -8.72
N MET A 74 2.96 0.77 -9.42
CA MET A 74 2.98 1.56 -10.67
C MET A 74 1.96 2.70 -10.71
N ASP A 75 0.97 2.71 -9.82
CA ASP A 75 -0.16 3.62 -9.91
C ASP A 75 0.13 5.02 -9.34
N ALA A 76 -0.70 5.97 -9.71
CA ALA A 76 -0.68 7.35 -9.27
C ALA A 76 -2.00 7.73 -8.57
N LEU A 77 -2.01 8.90 -7.96
CA LEU A 77 -3.12 9.46 -7.21
C LEU A 77 -3.88 10.54 -8.00
N SER A 78 -5.17 10.69 -7.73
CA SER A 78 -5.99 11.79 -8.27
C SER A 78 -5.71 13.10 -7.52
N ILE A 79 -4.51 13.65 -7.74
CA ILE A 79 -4.00 14.89 -7.13
C ILE A 79 -3.53 15.82 -8.24
N ASN A 80 -3.97 17.09 -8.16
CA ASN A 80 -3.42 18.12 -9.05
C ASN A 80 -2.05 18.56 -8.52
N GLU A 81 -1.01 18.30 -9.29
CA GLU A 81 0.35 18.65 -8.92
C GLU A 81 0.55 20.18 -8.93
N CYS A 82 1.24 20.69 -7.89
CA CYS A 82 1.54 22.11 -7.72
C CYS A 82 3.02 22.46 -7.99
N ASN A 83 3.83 21.48 -8.36
CA ASN A 83 5.25 21.69 -8.65
C ASN A 83 5.48 22.39 -10.01
N ASN A 84 6.66 23.03 -10.14
CA ASN A 84 7.06 23.76 -11.34
C ASN A 84 8.24 23.11 -12.08
N PHE A 85 8.49 21.80 -11.89
CA PHE A 85 9.53 21.10 -12.63
C PHE A 85 9.14 20.91 -14.10
N SER A 86 10.15 20.69 -14.97
CA SER A 86 9.92 20.42 -16.40
C SER A 86 9.15 19.11 -16.65
N TYR A 87 9.18 18.18 -15.68
CA TYR A 87 8.51 16.88 -15.72
C TYR A 87 7.25 16.81 -14.86
N ALA A 88 6.76 17.92 -14.31
CA ALA A 88 5.52 17.94 -13.54
C ALA A 88 4.32 17.45 -14.36
N SER A 89 3.44 16.70 -13.74
CA SER A 89 2.20 16.22 -14.36
C SER A 89 1.21 17.36 -14.64
N LYS A 90 0.40 17.19 -15.69
CA LYS A 90 -0.63 18.18 -16.10
C LYS A 90 -2.00 17.54 -16.38
N ASN A 91 -2.17 16.26 -16.08
CA ASN A 91 -3.40 15.51 -16.41
C ASN A 91 -4.38 15.34 -15.23
N GLY A 92 -4.14 16.00 -14.09
CA GLY A 92 -4.99 15.90 -12.91
C GLY A 92 -4.66 14.70 -12.01
N CYS A 93 -3.60 13.97 -12.32
CA CYS A 93 -3.05 12.90 -11.52
C CYS A 93 -1.59 13.20 -11.17
N MET A 94 -1.06 12.57 -10.14
CA MET A 94 0.31 12.77 -9.69
C MET A 94 0.87 11.52 -9.01
N HIS A 95 2.13 11.18 -9.27
CA HIS A 95 2.87 10.20 -8.46
C HIS A 95 3.28 10.81 -7.10
N ALA A 96 2.30 11.16 -6.27
CA ALA A 96 2.53 11.80 -4.98
C ALA A 96 2.91 10.80 -3.85
N CYS A 97 3.05 9.51 -4.20
CA CYS A 97 3.57 8.46 -3.31
C CYS A 97 4.95 7.92 -3.75
N GLY A 98 5.42 8.30 -4.96
CA GLY A 98 6.74 7.92 -5.46
C GLY A 98 6.79 6.61 -6.22
N HIS A 99 5.66 6.05 -6.66
CA HIS A 99 5.59 4.79 -7.40
C HIS A 99 6.28 4.84 -8.77
N ASP A 100 6.41 6.01 -9.37
CA ASP A 100 7.27 6.27 -10.53
C ASP A 100 8.74 5.95 -10.22
N GLY A 101 9.21 6.33 -9.03
CA GLY A 101 10.54 6.02 -8.53
C GLY A 101 10.72 4.55 -8.17
N HIS A 102 9.70 3.90 -7.57
CA HIS A 102 9.74 2.47 -7.28
C HIS A 102 9.84 1.66 -8.58
N THR A 103 8.98 1.95 -9.55
CA THR A 103 8.99 1.33 -10.89
C THR A 103 10.34 1.54 -11.60
N ALA A 104 10.85 2.77 -11.67
CA ALA A 104 12.13 3.07 -12.32
C ALA A 104 13.32 2.42 -11.58
N GLY A 105 13.31 2.44 -10.24
CA GLY A 105 14.33 1.82 -9.41
C GLY A 105 14.41 0.30 -9.59
N LEU A 106 13.25 -0.38 -9.66
CA LEU A 106 13.20 -1.81 -9.92
C LEU A 106 13.63 -2.15 -11.36
N LEU A 107 13.25 -1.35 -12.36
CA LEU A 107 13.73 -1.51 -13.74
C LEU A 107 15.24 -1.29 -13.86
N MET A 108 15.81 -0.35 -13.11
CA MET A 108 17.27 -0.13 -13.06
C MET A 108 17.98 -1.35 -12.46
N ALA A 109 17.46 -1.93 -11.37
CA ALA A 109 17.96 -3.19 -10.83
C ALA A 109 17.84 -4.33 -11.84
N ALA A 110 16.70 -4.43 -12.55
CA ALA A 110 16.45 -5.43 -13.57
C ALA A 110 17.51 -5.38 -14.69
N LYS A 111 17.80 -4.20 -15.24
CA LYS A 111 18.83 -4.01 -16.28
C LYS A 111 20.23 -4.42 -15.81
N TYR A 112 20.57 -4.05 -14.58
CA TYR A 112 21.85 -4.45 -13.98
C TYR A 112 21.93 -5.97 -13.80
N LEU A 113 20.89 -6.60 -13.23
CA LEU A 113 20.84 -8.04 -12.94
C LEU A 113 20.77 -8.90 -14.21
N ALA A 114 20.22 -8.37 -15.31
CA ALA A 114 20.25 -9.04 -16.60
C ALA A 114 21.69 -9.37 -17.05
N ASN A 115 22.66 -8.53 -16.70
CA ASN A 115 24.07 -8.71 -17.02
C ASN A 115 24.94 -9.28 -15.89
N ALA A 116 24.35 -9.55 -14.72
CA ALA A 116 25.05 -10.13 -13.57
C ALA A 116 24.95 -11.66 -13.58
N GLU A 117 25.91 -12.31 -12.93
CA GLU A 117 25.91 -13.77 -12.76
C GLU A 117 25.20 -14.14 -11.45
N PHE A 118 24.26 -15.08 -11.53
CA PHE A 118 23.59 -15.70 -10.40
C PHE A 118 23.03 -17.08 -10.80
N ASN A 119 22.62 -17.89 -9.81
CA ASN A 119 22.12 -19.25 -10.04
C ASN A 119 20.74 -19.42 -9.39
N GLY A 120 19.68 -19.33 -10.19
CA GLY A 120 18.29 -19.41 -9.74
C GLY A 120 17.33 -18.61 -10.60
N THR A 121 16.17 -18.25 -10.03
CA THR A 121 15.13 -17.50 -10.72
C THR A 121 14.84 -16.18 -10.00
N LEU A 122 14.87 -15.10 -10.76
CA LEU A 122 14.44 -13.76 -10.33
C LEU A 122 13.05 -13.47 -10.93
N ASN A 123 12.08 -13.16 -10.10
CA ASN A 123 10.74 -12.73 -10.49
C ASN A 123 10.54 -11.26 -10.07
N LEU A 124 10.16 -10.42 -11.02
CA LEU A 124 9.90 -8.99 -10.81
C LEU A 124 8.40 -8.75 -10.94
N PHE A 125 7.78 -8.28 -9.87
CA PHE A 125 6.35 -7.99 -9.82
C PHE A 125 6.15 -6.47 -9.89
N PHE A 126 5.69 -5.98 -11.03
CA PHE A 126 5.23 -4.61 -11.19
C PHE A 126 3.73 -4.58 -10.94
N GLN A 127 3.38 -4.13 -9.76
CA GLN A 127 2.04 -4.21 -9.21
C GLN A 127 1.21 -2.99 -9.61
N PRO A 128 -0.06 -3.17 -10.05
CA PRO A 128 -1.01 -2.09 -10.22
C PRO A 128 -1.66 -1.69 -8.90
N ALA A 129 -2.36 -0.56 -8.88
CA ALA A 129 -3.41 -0.19 -7.94
C ALA A 129 -3.12 -0.49 -6.46
N GLU A 130 -2.00 0.01 -5.95
CA GLU A 130 -1.71 -0.01 -4.51
C GLU A 130 -2.66 0.91 -3.75
N GLU A 131 -2.96 2.08 -4.31
CA GLU A 131 -3.70 3.18 -3.69
C GLU A 131 -5.23 3.05 -3.79
N CYS A 132 -5.73 2.01 -4.45
CA CYS A 132 -7.16 1.83 -4.62
C CYS A 132 -7.58 0.36 -4.70
N CYS A 133 -8.90 0.14 -4.62
CA CYS A 133 -9.52 -1.16 -4.82
C CYS A 133 -10.45 -1.14 -6.03
N ASP A 134 -10.65 -2.32 -6.62
CA ASP A 134 -11.63 -2.52 -7.68
C ASP A 134 -13.06 -2.72 -7.14
N GLU A 135 -13.99 -3.05 -8.04
CA GLU A 135 -15.40 -3.30 -7.73
C GLU A 135 -15.65 -4.48 -6.77
N GLU A 136 -14.67 -5.38 -6.63
CA GLU A 136 -14.69 -6.50 -5.68
C GLU A 136 -13.97 -6.16 -4.35
N LEU A 137 -13.57 -4.91 -4.17
CA LEU A 137 -12.78 -4.42 -3.03
C LEU A 137 -11.40 -5.10 -2.92
N LEU A 138 -10.81 -5.47 -4.06
CA LEU A 138 -9.47 -6.02 -4.15
C LEU A 138 -8.50 -4.92 -4.58
N SER A 139 -7.45 -4.70 -3.79
CA SER A 139 -6.30 -3.89 -4.19
C SER A 139 -5.48 -4.61 -5.28
N GLY A 140 -4.50 -3.93 -5.84
CA GLY A 140 -3.67 -4.50 -6.89
C GLY A 140 -2.92 -5.76 -6.48
N ALA A 141 -2.33 -5.79 -5.28
CA ALA A 141 -1.68 -6.99 -4.75
C ALA A 141 -2.68 -8.14 -4.57
N MET A 142 -3.84 -7.87 -3.94
CA MET A 142 -4.89 -8.87 -3.78
C MET A 142 -5.39 -9.40 -5.13
N ARG A 143 -5.47 -8.53 -6.15
CA ARG A 143 -5.86 -8.92 -7.50
C ARG A 143 -4.82 -9.80 -8.16
N MET A 144 -3.53 -9.48 -8.03
CA MET A 144 -2.44 -10.34 -8.51
C MET A 144 -2.45 -11.72 -7.83
N ILE A 145 -2.72 -11.78 -6.52
CA ILE A 145 -2.87 -13.04 -5.78
C ILE A 145 -4.08 -13.84 -6.30
N LYS A 146 -5.24 -13.18 -6.49
CA LYS A 146 -6.43 -13.82 -7.06
C LYS A 146 -6.18 -14.37 -8.47
N ASP A 147 -5.37 -13.69 -9.27
CA ASP A 147 -4.92 -14.13 -10.60
C ASP A 147 -3.78 -15.15 -10.52
N LYS A 148 -3.48 -15.68 -9.31
CA LYS A 148 -2.52 -16.74 -9.05
C LYS A 148 -1.07 -16.38 -9.40
N ALA A 149 -0.69 -15.13 -9.22
CA ALA A 149 0.67 -14.67 -9.52
C ALA A 149 1.74 -15.50 -8.81
N LEU A 150 1.60 -15.74 -7.50
CA LEU A 150 2.58 -16.53 -6.73
C LEU A 150 2.50 -18.04 -6.98
N GLU A 151 1.38 -18.57 -7.48
CA GLU A 151 1.30 -19.97 -7.91
C GLU A 151 2.07 -20.18 -9.22
N ARG A 152 1.99 -19.19 -10.14
CA ARG A 152 2.64 -19.23 -11.47
C ARG A 152 4.12 -18.86 -11.41
N PHE A 153 4.46 -17.86 -10.61
CA PHE A 153 5.80 -17.29 -10.46
C PHE A 153 6.29 -17.51 -9.04
N ARG A 154 6.54 -18.77 -8.69
CA ARG A 154 6.95 -19.15 -7.35
C ARG A 154 8.21 -18.44 -6.90
N VAL A 155 8.22 -18.00 -5.65
CA VAL A 155 9.38 -17.41 -4.99
C VAL A 155 9.54 -18.00 -3.59
N ASP A 156 10.78 -18.14 -3.14
CA ASP A 156 11.06 -18.55 -1.76
C ASP A 156 10.85 -17.36 -0.81
N TYR A 157 11.19 -16.17 -1.30
CA TYR A 157 11.04 -14.89 -0.59
C TYR A 157 10.62 -13.79 -1.54
N ILE A 158 9.84 -12.81 -1.03
CA ILE A 158 9.47 -11.59 -1.76
C ILE A 158 9.86 -10.35 -0.97
N TYR A 159 10.33 -9.32 -1.67
CA TYR A 159 10.80 -8.07 -1.08
C TYR A 159 10.22 -6.86 -1.78
N GLY A 160 9.74 -5.90 -0.98
CA GLY A 160 9.28 -4.59 -1.41
C GLY A 160 9.98 -3.49 -0.64
N ILE A 161 10.07 -2.32 -1.24
CA ILE A 161 10.55 -1.09 -0.59
C ILE A 161 9.66 0.08 -0.95
N HIS A 162 9.62 1.05 -0.05
CA HIS A 162 8.95 2.34 -0.28
C HIS A 162 9.89 3.48 0.08
N ASN A 163 9.79 4.60 -0.59
CA ASN A 163 10.43 5.83 -0.21
C ASN A 163 9.66 6.52 0.93
N MET A 164 10.37 7.21 1.82
CA MET A 164 9.72 7.96 2.91
C MET A 164 10.42 9.31 3.10
N PRO A 165 9.70 10.45 3.06
CA PRO A 165 10.28 11.75 3.38
C PRO A 165 10.89 11.81 4.78
N SER A 166 12.04 12.50 4.93
CA SER A 166 12.73 12.65 6.21
C SER A 166 11.82 13.23 7.31
N SER A 167 10.89 14.12 6.96
CA SER A 167 9.91 14.70 7.89
C SER A 167 9.00 13.66 8.57
N GLN A 168 8.79 12.51 7.92
CA GLN A 168 7.99 11.40 8.44
C GLN A 168 8.84 10.36 9.21
N MET A 169 10.17 10.55 9.25
CA MET A 169 11.15 9.65 9.87
C MET A 169 11.75 10.25 11.15
N LYS A 170 10.92 10.89 11.96
CA LYS A 170 11.32 11.66 13.14
C LYS A 170 12.28 10.89 14.06
N GLY A 171 13.47 11.44 14.25
CA GLY A 171 14.55 10.84 15.05
C GLY A 171 15.50 9.93 14.27
N TYR A 172 15.24 9.72 12.98
CA TYR A 172 16.04 8.86 12.08
C TYR A 172 16.33 9.53 10.73
N GLU A 173 16.20 10.84 10.63
CA GLU A 173 16.29 11.62 9.39
C GLU A 173 17.63 11.47 8.67
N ASN A 174 18.68 11.10 9.42
CA ASN A 174 20.03 10.87 8.90
C ASN A 174 20.28 9.42 8.40
N LYS A 175 19.30 8.53 8.55
CA LYS A 175 19.41 7.15 8.05
C LYS A 175 18.94 7.06 6.62
N LYS A 176 19.52 6.11 5.86
CA LYS A 176 19.13 5.84 4.46
C LYS A 176 18.11 4.74 4.32
N PHE A 177 18.14 3.77 5.22
CA PHE A 177 17.31 2.56 5.13
C PHE A 177 16.69 2.23 6.48
N PHE A 178 15.42 1.83 6.45
CA PHE A 178 14.62 1.55 7.64
C PHE A 178 13.87 0.23 7.47
N MET A 179 13.95 -0.62 8.45
CA MET A 179 13.21 -1.87 8.48
C MET A 179 12.98 -2.31 9.94
N LYS A 180 11.93 -3.07 10.16
CA LYS A 180 11.63 -3.64 11.47
C LYS A 180 11.30 -5.12 11.32
N ARG A 181 11.71 -5.91 12.29
CA ARG A 181 11.27 -7.31 12.43
C ARG A 181 9.81 -7.35 12.89
N GLY A 182 9.00 -8.25 12.31
CA GLY A 182 7.58 -8.34 12.62
C GLY A 182 6.79 -7.18 12.04
N VAL A 183 5.87 -6.61 12.81
CA VAL A 183 4.91 -5.61 12.32
C VAL A 183 5.62 -4.33 11.88
N MET A 184 5.58 -4.05 10.58
CA MET A 184 6.15 -2.85 9.97
C MET A 184 5.11 -1.76 9.79
N MET A 185 3.92 -2.11 9.28
CA MET A 185 2.81 -1.18 9.07
C MET A 185 1.49 -1.76 9.57
N ALA A 186 0.59 -0.87 9.98
CA ALA A 186 -0.76 -1.25 10.37
C ALA A 186 -1.57 -1.74 9.18
N GLY A 187 -2.51 -2.63 9.43
CA GLY A 187 -3.60 -2.89 8.51
C GLY A 187 -4.71 -1.87 8.66
N VAL A 188 -5.55 -1.75 7.64
CA VAL A 188 -6.70 -0.85 7.61
C VAL A 188 -8.00 -1.59 7.33
N SER A 189 -9.07 -1.14 7.96
CA SER A 189 -10.43 -1.50 7.59
C SER A 189 -11.32 -0.27 7.63
N ALA A 190 -12.05 -0.03 6.56
CA ALA A 190 -13.06 1.02 6.50
C ALA A 190 -14.47 0.44 6.46
N TYR A 191 -15.42 1.10 7.10
CA TYR A 191 -16.81 0.65 7.17
C TYR A 191 -17.76 1.79 6.86
N ARG A 192 -18.83 1.43 6.17
CA ARG A 192 -20.07 2.20 6.09
C ARG A 192 -21.16 1.45 6.84
N VAL A 193 -21.81 2.12 7.79
CA VAL A 193 -22.93 1.59 8.59
C VAL A 193 -24.15 2.45 8.35
N ASP A 194 -25.15 1.88 7.69
CA ASP A 194 -26.40 2.56 7.35
C ASP A 194 -27.50 2.08 8.30
N PHE A 195 -28.07 3.01 9.08
CA PHE A 195 -29.26 2.78 9.91
C PHE A 195 -30.50 3.26 9.15
N ILE A 196 -31.40 2.33 8.87
CA ILE A 196 -32.63 2.58 8.11
C ILE A 196 -33.82 2.63 9.07
N GLY A 197 -34.32 3.83 9.29
CA GLY A 197 -35.43 4.12 10.17
C GLY A 197 -36.74 4.36 9.43
N LEU A 198 -37.59 5.15 10.04
CA LEU A 198 -38.85 5.64 9.47
C LEU A 198 -38.92 7.15 9.73
N GLY A 199 -38.71 7.94 8.70
CA GLY A 199 -38.75 9.40 8.77
C GLY A 199 -40.19 9.92 8.87
N GLY A 200 -40.32 11.21 9.13
CA GLY A 200 -41.58 11.86 9.21
C GLY A 200 -41.53 13.29 9.71
N HIS A 201 -42.67 13.84 10.11
CA HIS A 201 -42.77 15.20 10.59
C HIS A 201 -42.21 15.31 12.02
N ALA A 202 -41.31 16.23 12.28
CA ALA A 202 -40.66 16.38 13.59
C ALA A 202 -41.62 16.69 14.75
N SER A 203 -42.83 17.17 14.48
CA SER A 203 -43.87 17.37 15.50
C SER A 203 -44.56 16.08 15.94
N ALA A 204 -44.38 14.97 15.22
CA ALA A 204 -44.99 13.68 15.52
C ALA A 204 -43.93 12.55 15.61
N PRO A 205 -42.89 12.68 16.47
CA PRO A 205 -41.77 11.74 16.53
C PRO A 205 -42.23 10.33 16.98
N HIS A 206 -43.35 10.19 17.66
CA HIS A 206 -43.92 8.90 18.08
C HIS A 206 -44.41 8.04 16.89
N LEU A 207 -44.54 8.61 15.69
CA LEU A 207 -44.85 7.91 14.45
C LEU A 207 -43.62 7.57 13.62
N CYS A 208 -42.43 7.94 14.12
CA CYS A 208 -41.16 7.77 13.43
C CYS A 208 -40.27 6.75 14.14
N LYS A 209 -39.23 6.32 13.43
CA LYS A 209 -38.07 5.61 13.98
C LYS A 209 -36.83 6.42 13.60
N ASP A 210 -36.39 7.29 14.49
CA ASP A 210 -35.34 8.28 14.18
C ASP A 210 -33.95 7.64 14.05
N PRO A 211 -33.40 7.54 12.83
CA PRO A 211 -32.08 6.93 12.61
C PRO A 211 -30.94 7.80 13.13
N ILE A 212 -31.10 9.11 13.32
CA ILE A 212 -30.07 9.99 13.88
C ILE A 212 -29.78 9.60 15.33
N SER A 213 -30.84 9.41 16.14
CA SER A 213 -30.67 8.96 17.52
C SER A 213 -30.01 7.60 17.61
N VAL A 214 -30.37 6.67 16.72
CA VAL A 214 -29.78 5.32 16.66
C VAL A 214 -28.30 5.37 16.30
N ALA A 215 -27.93 6.09 15.23
CA ALA A 215 -26.55 6.27 14.80
C ALA A 215 -25.69 6.96 15.86
N ASN A 216 -26.24 7.95 16.59
CA ASN A 216 -25.54 8.59 17.72
C ASN A 216 -25.25 7.60 18.85
N ASN A 217 -26.22 6.75 19.23
CA ASN A 217 -25.99 5.70 20.24
C ASN A 217 -24.94 4.69 19.78
N PHE A 218 -24.94 4.32 18.50
CA PHE A 218 -23.91 3.46 17.91
C PHE A 218 -22.52 4.09 18.03
N VAL A 219 -22.35 5.36 17.66
CA VAL A 219 -21.06 6.08 17.78
C VAL A 219 -20.58 6.12 19.23
N ASN A 220 -21.46 6.40 20.19
CA ASN A 220 -21.13 6.38 21.61
C ASN A 220 -20.67 4.99 22.07
N ALA A 221 -21.36 3.93 21.64
CA ALA A 221 -20.98 2.56 21.95
C ALA A 221 -19.65 2.16 21.32
N LEU A 222 -19.35 2.62 20.08
CA LEU A 222 -18.05 2.40 19.43
C LEU A 222 -16.91 3.05 20.20
N TYR A 223 -17.04 4.28 20.66
CA TYR A 223 -15.98 4.95 21.43
C TYR A 223 -15.83 4.35 22.82
N THR A 224 -16.92 3.83 23.41
CA THR A 224 -16.85 3.04 24.64
C THR A 224 -16.08 1.74 24.40
N PHE A 225 -16.40 0.99 23.34
CA PHE A 225 -15.66 -0.21 22.93
C PHE A 225 -14.18 0.09 22.71
N LYS A 226 -13.87 1.14 21.92
CA LYS A 226 -12.50 1.57 21.71
C LYS A 226 -11.74 1.81 23.02
N SER A 227 -12.35 2.51 23.96
CA SER A 227 -11.71 2.88 25.23
C SER A 227 -11.51 1.70 26.17
N LEU A 228 -12.38 0.70 26.14
CA LEU A 228 -12.37 -0.41 27.09
C LEU A 228 -11.68 -1.67 26.56
N GLU A 229 -11.73 -1.91 25.25
CA GLU A 229 -11.33 -3.19 24.67
C GLU A 229 -10.14 -3.08 23.71
N LEU A 230 -9.77 -1.87 23.22
CA LEU A 230 -8.65 -1.66 22.29
C LEU A 230 -7.50 -0.93 22.95
N LYS A 231 -6.27 -1.42 22.73
CA LYS A 231 -5.06 -0.82 23.30
C LYS A 231 -4.22 -0.08 22.26
N ASP A 232 -3.85 -0.75 21.18
CA ASP A 232 -2.87 -0.27 20.21
C ASP A 232 -3.50 0.04 18.83
N SER A 233 -4.82 -0.14 18.72
CA SER A 233 -5.57 0.14 17.49
C SER A 233 -6.15 1.55 17.46
N VAL A 234 -6.28 2.09 16.27
CA VAL A 234 -6.98 3.34 16.01
C VAL A 234 -8.37 3.01 15.45
N LEU A 235 -9.40 3.59 16.05
CA LEU A 235 -10.77 3.56 15.52
C LEU A 235 -11.33 4.96 15.58
N ASN A 236 -11.75 5.48 14.44
CA ASN A 236 -12.34 6.82 14.33
C ASN A 236 -13.60 6.78 13.46
N VAL A 237 -14.60 7.53 13.88
CA VAL A 237 -15.72 7.91 13.01
C VAL A 237 -15.24 9.06 12.12
N THR A 238 -15.24 8.83 10.81
CA THR A 238 -14.74 9.76 9.79
C THR A 238 -15.85 10.47 9.02
N GLY A 239 -17.10 10.01 9.20
CA GLY A 239 -18.26 10.64 8.61
C GLY A 239 -19.54 10.29 9.36
N PHE A 240 -20.45 11.25 9.45
CA PHE A 240 -21.81 11.08 9.99
C PHE A 240 -22.76 11.89 9.10
N LEU A 241 -23.57 11.19 8.33
CA LEU A 241 -24.46 11.76 7.34
C LEU A 241 -25.90 11.44 7.68
N ALA A 242 -26.72 12.46 7.90
CA ALA A 242 -28.15 12.29 8.15
C ALA A 242 -28.91 13.60 7.89
N GLY A 243 -30.14 13.50 7.40
CA GLY A 243 -30.99 14.65 7.19
C GLY A 243 -30.50 15.64 6.15
N THR A 244 -30.95 16.88 6.24
CA THR A 244 -30.57 17.97 5.34
C THR A 244 -30.56 19.30 6.08
N THR A 245 -29.70 20.21 5.69
CA THR A 245 -29.65 21.60 6.21
C THR A 245 -30.78 22.50 5.70
N LYS A 246 -31.62 21.99 4.78
CA LYS A 246 -32.70 22.76 4.15
C LYS A 246 -34.08 22.59 4.79
N ALA A 247 -34.22 21.60 5.70
CA ALA A 247 -35.51 21.30 6.34
C ALA A 247 -35.34 20.95 7.82
N PHE A 248 -35.86 21.79 8.70
CA PHE A 248 -35.76 21.63 10.16
C PHE A 248 -36.90 20.83 10.79
N ASN A 249 -37.92 20.50 10.00
CA ASN A 249 -39.14 19.83 10.42
C ASN A 249 -39.28 18.39 9.91
N ILE A 250 -38.17 17.80 9.39
CA ILE A 250 -38.15 16.45 8.83
C ILE A 250 -37.20 15.57 9.64
N ILE A 251 -37.67 14.43 10.14
CA ILE A 251 -36.87 13.31 10.61
C ILE A 251 -36.53 12.48 9.37
N PRO A 252 -35.25 12.21 9.07
CA PRO A 252 -34.82 11.48 7.86
C PRO A 252 -35.18 9.98 7.94
N ASN A 253 -35.16 9.29 6.80
CA ASN A 253 -35.34 7.85 6.73
C ASN A 253 -34.06 7.06 7.07
N GLU A 254 -32.89 7.66 6.94
CA GLU A 254 -31.61 6.98 7.12
C GLU A 254 -30.56 7.87 7.78
N ALA A 255 -29.60 7.22 8.41
CA ALA A 255 -28.35 7.83 8.88
C ALA A 255 -27.17 6.90 8.57
N THR A 256 -26.10 7.47 8.03
CA THR A 256 -24.87 6.74 7.67
C THR A 256 -23.73 7.16 8.59
N VAL A 257 -23.01 6.18 9.13
CA VAL A 257 -21.76 6.37 9.87
C VAL A 257 -20.60 5.75 9.09
N MET A 258 -19.54 6.51 8.85
CA MET A 258 -18.30 6.02 8.25
C MET A 258 -17.23 5.86 9.34
N ILE A 259 -16.49 4.75 9.28
CA ILE A 259 -15.51 4.38 10.31
C ILE A 259 -14.22 3.98 9.60
N ASN A 260 -13.08 4.47 10.12
CA ASN A 260 -11.74 4.00 9.76
C ASN A 260 -11.10 3.34 10.98
N VAL A 261 -10.54 2.15 10.75
CA VAL A 261 -9.85 1.34 11.75
C VAL A 261 -8.43 1.08 11.29
N ARG A 262 -7.45 1.20 12.19
CA ARG A 262 -6.07 0.79 11.98
C ARG A 262 -5.66 -0.16 13.10
N GLY A 263 -5.02 -1.28 12.76
CA GLY A 263 -4.59 -2.28 13.73
C GLY A 263 -3.26 -2.92 13.36
N LEU A 264 -2.48 -3.27 14.37
CA LEU A 264 -1.14 -3.87 14.22
C LEU A 264 -1.17 -5.40 14.12
N SER A 265 -2.35 -6.01 14.25
CA SER A 265 -2.57 -7.44 14.21
C SER A 265 -3.80 -7.77 13.37
N ASN A 266 -3.71 -8.79 12.54
CA ASN A 266 -4.83 -9.28 11.73
C ASN A 266 -5.94 -9.88 12.62
N ASP A 267 -5.57 -10.49 13.75
CA ASP A 267 -6.54 -11.02 14.74
C ASP A 267 -7.32 -9.88 15.40
N GLU A 268 -6.63 -8.79 15.77
CA GLU A 268 -7.27 -7.59 16.33
C GLU A 268 -8.20 -6.92 15.32
N LEU A 269 -7.79 -6.77 14.06
CA LEU A 269 -8.66 -6.25 12.99
C LEU A 269 -9.91 -7.12 12.79
N SER A 270 -9.76 -8.44 12.87
CA SER A 270 -10.86 -9.40 12.79
C SER A 270 -11.80 -9.29 14.00
N PHE A 271 -11.23 -9.14 15.19
CA PHE A 271 -12.00 -8.89 16.42
C PHE A 271 -12.79 -7.58 16.33
N ILE A 272 -12.15 -6.48 15.91
CA ILE A 272 -12.82 -5.20 15.74
C ILE A 272 -13.96 -5.30 14.71
N HIS A 273 -13.73 -5.98 13.58
CA HIS A 273 -14.78 -6.24 12.59
C HIS A 273 -16.00 -6.92 13.19
N LYS A 274 -15.78 -7.99 13.98
CA LYS A 274 -16.85 -8.70 14.68
C LYS A 274 -17.60 -7.75 15.62
N ARG A 275 -16.87 -6.97 16.43
CA ARG A 275 -17.46 -6.07 17.43
C ARG A 275 -18.27 -4.93 16.81
N ILE A 276 -17.79 -4.32 15.71
CA ILE A 276 -18.57 -3.31 14.97
C ILE A 276 -19.92 -3.88 14.53
N ASN A 277 -19.93 -5.09 13.98
CA ASN A 277 -21.17 -5.75 13.56
C ASN A 277 -22.11 -6.06 14.74
N GLU A 278 -21.57 -6.56 15.85
CA GLU A 278 -22.37 -6.88 17.05
C GLU A 278 -22.98 -5.63 17.67
N ILE A 279 -22.18 -4.54 17.80
CA ILE A 279 -22.65 -3.26 18.37
C ILE A 279 -23.72 -2.65 17.45
N ALA A 280 -23.47 -2.61 16.15
CA ALA A 280 -24.44 -2.06 15.18
C ALA A 280 -25.78 -2.80 15.24
N LYS A 281 -25.75 -4.13 15.20
CA LYS A 281 -26.96 -4.98 15.28
C LYS A 281 -27.65 -4.85 16.64
N GLY A 282 -26.90 -4.80 17.74
CA GLY A 282 -27.46 -4.64 19.09
C GLY A 282 -28.20 -3.30 19.25
N ILE A 283 -27.58 -2.20 18.81
CA ILE A 283 -28.21 -0.87 18.84
C ILE A 283 -29.44 -0.82 17.92
N ALA A 284 -29.33 -1.31 16.69
CA ALA A 284 -30.46 -1.34 15.76
C ALA A 284 -31.67 -2.11 16.33
N ALA A 285 -31.43 -3.27 16.94
CA ALA A 285 -32.47 -4.08 17.58
C ALA A 285 -33.11 -3.35 18.75
N ALA A 286 -32.35 -2.66 19.60
CA ALA A 286 -32.84 -1.91 20.74
C ALA A 286 -33.82 -0.79 20.33
N PHE A 287 -33.63 -0.21 19.12
CA PHE A 287 -34.49 0.86 18.60
C PHE A 287 -35.45 0.40 17.49
N ASN A 288 -35.49 -0.92 17.20
CA ASN A 288 -36.36 -1.51 16.19
C ASN A 288 -36.20 -0.83 14.79
N VAL A 289 -34.94 -0.66 14.36
CA VAL A 289 -34.56 -0.18 13.03
C VAL A 289 -33.73 -1.24 12.29
N GLU A 290 -33.62 -1.12 10.98
CA GLU A 290 -32.74 -1.95 10.19
C GLU A 290 -31.32 -1.37 10.18
N VAL A 291 -30.30 -2.24 10.05
CA VAL A 291 -28.90 -1.83 9.91
C VAL A 291 -28.19 -2.63 8.83
N ASN A 292 -27.43 -1.93 8.01
CA ASN A 292 -26.55 -2.53 7.02
C ASN A 292 -25.10 -2.13 7.33
N VAL A 293 -24.23 -3.12 7.56
CA VAL A 293 -22.80 -2.92 7.81
C VAL A 293 -22.03 -3.39 6.58
N LYS A 294 -21.44 -2.46 5.85
CA LYS A 294 -20.62 -2.76 4.67
C LYS A 294 -19.16 -2.43 4.98
N ARG A 295 -18.27 -3.41 4.79
CA ARG A 295 -16.84 -3.18 4.81
C ARG A 295 -16.45 -2.61 3.45
N ALA A 296 -15.79 -1.45 3.43
CA ALA A 296 -15.41 -0.73 2.22
C ALA A 296 -13.93 -0.93 1.86
N GLU A 297 -13.10 -1.27 2.85
CA GLU A 297 -11.67 -1.51 2.68
C GLU A 297 -11.19 -2.56 3.68
N ASN A 298 -10.23 -3.37 3.29
CA ASN A 298 -9.62 -4.38 4.16
C ASN A 298 -8.21 -4.74 3.69
N ILE A 299 -7.21 -4.03 4.20
CA ILE A 299 -5.79 -4.34 3.99
C ILE A 299 -5.23 -4.85 5.31
N LYS A 300 -4.54 -5.97 5.29
CA LYS A 300 -3.93 -6.58 6.47
C LYS A 300 -2.69 -5.81 6.93
N ALA A 301 -2.25 -6.07 8.16
CA ALA A 301 -1.00 -5.52 8.66
C ALA A 301 0.19 -6.07 7.85
N THR A 302 1.14 -5.21 7.52
CA THR A 302 2.39 -5.60 6.85
C THR A 302 3.34 -6.14 7.89
N ILE A 303 3.57 -7.45 7.87
CA ILE A 303 4.36 -8.16 8.88
C ILE A 303 5.57 -8.82 8.22
N ASN A 304 6.75 -8.32 8.55
CA ASN A 304 8.02 -8.85 8.06
C ASN A 304 8.32 -10.22 8.67
N ASN A 305 8.59 -11.21 7.82
CA ASN A 305 8.96 -12.56 8.24
C ASN A 305 10.38 -12.59 8.80
N ASP A 306 10.64 -13.37 9.83
CA ASP A 306 11.94 -13.40 10.53
C ASP A 306 13.12 -13.85 9.65
N GLU A 307 12.95 -14.91 8.85
CA GLU A 307 14.02 -15.40 7.96
C GLU A 307 14.29 -14.43 6.83
N ALA A 308 13.24 -13.91 6.19
CA ALA A 308 13.35 -12.92 5.13
C ALA A 308 13.98 -11.61 5.66
N TYR A 309 13.66 -11.24 6.91
CA TYR A 309 14.25 -10.08 7.57
C TYR A 309 15.77 -10.20 7.72
N ASP A 310 16.28 -11.36 8.14
CA ASP A 310 17.73 -11.55 8.32
C ASP A 310 18.48 -11.46 6.98
N ILE A 311 17.90 -12.00 5.90
CA ILE A 311 18.43 -11.85 4.54
C ILE A 311 18.44 -10.37 4.11
N ALA A 312 17.32 -9.68 4.29
CA ALA A 312 17.15 -8.27 3.94
C ALA A 312 18.10 -7.36 4.74
N LYS A 313 18.26 -7.61 6.05
CA LYS A 313 19.18 -6.88 6.92
C LYS A 313 20.61 -6.98 6.44
N ASN A 314 21.07 -8.18 6.11
CA ASN A 314 22.43 -8.38 5.62
C ASN A 314 22.66 -7.64 4.28
N ALA A 315 21.69 -7.68 3.37
CA ALA A 315 21.75 -6.97 2.11
C ALA A 315 21.75 -5.44 2.29
N ALA A 316 20.96 -4.91 3.24
CA ALA A 316 20.94 -3.49 3.56
C ALA A 316 22.29 -3.02 4.14
N ILE A 317 22.85 -3.75 5.10
CA ILE A 317 24.16 -3.43 5.67
C ILE A 317 25.27 -3.41 4.60
N LYS A 318 25.26 -4.39 3.69
CA LYS A 318 26.21 -4.41 2.55
C LYS A 318 25.99 -3.25 1.58
N SER A 319 24.76 -2.84 1.38
CA SER A 319 24.41 -1.78 0.45
C SER A 319 24.73 -0.39 0.98
N PHE A 320 24.46 -0.14 2.25
CA PHE A 320 24.47 1.21 2.83
C PHE A 320 25.51 1.38 3.94
N GLY A 321 25.94 0.31 4.59
CA GLY A 321 26.69 0.31 5.85
C GLY A 321 25.73 0.30 7.05
N GLU A 322 26.18 -0.29 8.16
CA GLU A 322 25.34 -0.47 9.36
C GLU A 322 24.90 0.86 9.96
N ASN A 323 25.77 1.88 9.91
CA ASN A 323 25.48 3.20 10.46
C ASN A 323 24.36 3.95 9.71
N ASP A 324 24.14 3.64 8.44
CA ASP A 324 23.12 4.26 7.60
C ASP A 324 21.77 3.49 7.62
N CYS A 325 21.71 2.39 8.37
CA CYS A 325 20.51 1.57 8.52
C CYS A 325 19.90 1.72 9.92
N GLU A 326 18.57 1.66 10.00
CA GLU A 326 17.80 1.55 11.25
C GLU A 326 16.93 0.28 11.20
N PHE A 327 17.06 -0.56 12.21
CA PHE A 327 16.39 -1.87 12.28
C PHE A 327 15.36 -2.00 13.42
N ASN A 328 15.19 -0.93 14.21
CA ASN A 328 14.22 -0.87 15.31
C ASN A 328 13.25 0.32 15.15
N HIS A 329 13.06 0.78 13.90
CA HIS A 329 12.12 1.84 13.62
C HIS A 329 10.74 1.49 14.20
N PRO A 330 10.00 2.44 14.82
CA PRO A 330 8.62 2.21 15.22
C PRO A 330 7.76 1.76 14.03
N HIS A 331 6.74 0.93 14.31
CA HIS A 331 5.76 0.61 13.27
C HIS A 331 5.04 1.87 12.79
N LEU A 332 4.60 1.86 11.54
CA LEU A 332 3.84 2.94 10.94
C LEU A 332 2.34 2.64 10.98
N MET A 333 1.53 3.67 11.20
CA MET A 333 0.07 3.54 11.17
C MET A 333 -0.54 3.68 9.76
N GLY A 334 0.30 3.92 8.73
CA GLY A 334 -0.06 3.72 7.33
C GLY A 334 -0.33 2.24 7.03
N SER A 335 -0.98 1.95 5.92
CA SER A 335 -1.21 0.60 5.42
C SER A 335 -0.56 0.43 4.05
N GLU A 336 -0.29 -0.83 3.67
CA GLU A 336 0.37 -1.20 2.43
C GLU A 336 -0.16 -2.57 1.99
N ASP A 337 -0.64 -2.67 0.75
CA ASP A 337 -1.27 -3.87 0.24
C ASP A 337 -0.27 -4.98 -0.12
N PHE A 338 1.05 -4.69 -0.09
CA PHE A 338 2.10 -5.71 -0.14
C PHE A 338 1.90 -6.79 0.93
N SER A 339 1.18 -6.47 2.00
CA SER A 339 0.74 -7.43 3.01
C SER A 339 0.03 -8.65 2.41
N ALA A 340 -0.65 -8.52 1.27
CA ALA A 340 -1.30 -9.64 0.59
C ALA A 340 -0.28 -10.66 0.03
N PHE A 341 0.88 -10.20 -0.45
CA PHE A 341 1.97 -11.10 -0.81
C PHE A 341 2.59 -11.77 0.41
N LEU A 342 2.73 -11.04 1.54
CA LEU A 342 3.30 -11.57 2.77
C LEU A 342 2.41 -12.61 3.47
N ASP A 343 1.12 -12.64 3.17
CA ASP A 343 0.22 -13.69 3.63
C ASP A 343 0.49 -15.04 2.94
N GLU A 344 1.01 -15.00 1.71
CA GLU A 344 1.19 -16.18 0.86
C GLU A 344 2.65 -16.68 0.85
N VAL A 345 3.61 -15.78 1.02
CA VAL A 345 5.05 -16.10 0.95
C VAL A 345 5.85 -15.28 1.96
N LYS A 346 6.95 -15.85 2.44
CA LYS A 346 7.87 -15.16 3.33
C LYS A 346 8.46 -13.95 2.63
N GLY A 347 8.55 -12.80 3.32
CA GLY A 347 9.09 -11.59 2.72
C GLY A 347 9.26 -10.46 3.72
N THR A 348 9.76 -9.33 3.21
CA THR A 348 9.86 -8.08 3.99
C THR A 348 9.51 -6.86 3.17
N TYR A 349 9.01 -5.87 3.89
CA TYR A 349 8.83 -4.51 3.42
C TYR A 349 9.74 -3.58 4.20
N ALA A 350 10.39 -2.65 3.50
CA ALA A 350 11.34 -1.72 4.08
C ALA A 350 11.15 -0.32 3.50
N PHE A 351 11.79 0.68 4.11
CA PHE A 351 11.75 2.07 3.63
C PHE A 351 13.13 2.59 3.30
N ILE A 352 13.20 3.43 2.27
CA ILE A 352 14.38 4.21 1.90
C ILE A 352 14.05 5.69 2.10
N ASN A 353 14.98 6.42 2.73
CA ASN A 353 14.82 7.84 2.98
C ASN A 353 14.83 8.62 1.67
N ASN A 354 13.74 9.37 1.42
CA ASN A 354 13.59 10.24 0.27
C ASN A 354 14.34 11.58 0.40
N GLY A 355 14.89 11.86 1.60
CA GLY A 355 15.45 13.17 1.90
C GLY A 355 14.38 14.18 2.29
N ASP A 356 14.73 15.45 2.17
CA ASP A 356 13.84 16.55 2.47
C ASP A 356 12.89 16.81 1.30
N SER A 357 11.62 16.53 1.49
CA SER A 357 10.53 16.74 0.54
C SER A 357 9.23 17.00 1.27
N ALA A 358 8.19 17.47 0.57
CA ALA A 358 6.84 17.47 1.10
C ALA A 358 6.41 16.03 1.46
N ASN A 359 5.43 15.89 2.34
CA ASN A 359 4.93 14.58 2.74
C ASN A 359 4.32 13.82 1.56
N LEU A 360 4.28 12.49 1.67
CA LEU A 360 3.53 11.65 0.73
C LEU A 360 2.08 12.17 0.61
N HIS A 361 1.50 12.05 -0.59
CA HIS A 361 0.16 12.52 -0.96
C HIS A 361 0.00 14.06 -0.94
N HIS A 362 1.09 14.81 -0.79
CA HIS A 362 1.05 16.26 -0.90
C HIS A 362 1.22 16.71 -2.37
N PRO A 363 0.50 17.73 -2.86
CA PRO A 363 0.59 18.19 -4.26
C PRO A 363 1.96 18.81 -4.63
N GLU A 364 2.83 19.06 -3.67
CA GLU A 364 4.22 19.50 -3.85
C GLU A 364 5.25 18.41 -3.54
N TYR A 365 4.82 17.15 -3.36
CA TYR A 365 5.74 16.04 -3.15
C TYR A 365 6.67 15.89 -4.37
N ASP A 366 7.94 15.52 -4.13
CA ASP A 366 8.88 15.11 -5.15
C ASP A 366 9.71 13.90 -4.70
N PHE A 367 9.85 12.94 -5.58
CA PHE A 367 10.70 11.79 -5.35
C PHE A 367 12.16 12.19 -5.59
N ASN A 368 13.03 11.91 -4.63
CA ASN A 368 14.46 12.15 -4.78
C ASN A 368 15.09 11.11 -5.72
N ASP A 369 15.56 11.55 -6.88
CA ASP A 369 16.15 10.68 -7.90
C ASP A 369 17.32 9.83 -7.37
N GLU A 370 18.06 10.26 -6.34
CA GLU A 370 19.16 9.48 -5.74
C GLU A 370 18.67 8.18 -5.12
N VAL A 371 17.38 8.11 -4.73
CA VAL A 371 16.75 6.89 -4.21
C VAL A 371 16.75 5.76 -5.25
N LEU A 372 16.74 6.08 -6.55
CA LEU A 372 16.87 5.08 -7.62
C LEU A 372 18.14 4.23 -7.47
N LEU A 373 19.28 4.89 -7.17
CA LEU A 373 20.55 4.20 -6.91
C LEU A 373 20.49 3.35 -5.64
N LEU A 374 19.93 3.90 -4.57
CA LEU A 374 19.81 3.21 -3.29
C LEU A 374 18.91 1.96 -3.42
N ALA A 375 17.75 2.11 -4.03
CA ALA A 375 16.79 1.03 -4.26
C ALA A 375 17.40 -0.07 -5.14
N SER A 376 17.99 0.30 -6.28
CA SER A 376 18.60 -0.65 -7.21
C SER A 376 19.79 -1.39 -6.59
N LYS A 377 20.59 -0.70 -5.77
CA LYS A 377 21.72 -1.30 -5.06
C LYS A 377 21.26 -2.34 -4.04
N TYR A 378 20.23 -2.01 -3.26
CA TYR A 378 19.63 -2.92 -2.30
C TYR A 378 19.04 -4.16 -2.96
N PHE A 379 18.18 -3.98 -3.96
CA PHE A 379 17.57 -5.08 -4.70
C PHE A 379 18.60 -5.97 -5.37
N SER A 380 19.61 -5.36 -6.01
CA SER A 380 20.69 -6.14 -6.65
C SER A 380 21.51 -6.94 -5.64
N THR A 381 21.77 -6.36 -4.47
CA THR A 381 22.51 -7.04 -3.39
C THR A 381 21.70 -8.23 -2.86
N LEU A 382 20.39 -8.06 -2.62
CA LEU A 382 19.49 -9.14 -2.21
C LEU A 382 19.55 -10.32 -3.17
N VAL A 383 19.37 -10.06 -4.47
CA VAL A 383 19.35 -11.10 -5.50
C VAL A 383 20.68 -11.83 -5.58
N LEU A 384 21.80 -11.08 -5.68
CA LEU A 384 23.12 -11.65 -5.84
C LEU A 384 23.60 -12.41 -4.61
N ASP A 385 23.17 -12.00 -3.40
CA ASP A 385 23.53 -12.73 -2.18
C ASP A 385 22.69 -14.00 -2.01
N TYR A 386 21.38 -13.94 -2.33
CA TYR A 386 20.50 -15.08 -2.17
C TYR A 386 20.70 -16.14 -3.26
N LEU A 387 20.84 -15.71 -4.52
CA LEU A 387 21.00 -16.58 -5.69
C LEU A 387 22.46 -16.91 -6.07
N LYS A 388 23.41 -16.63 -5.18
CA LYS A 388 24.79 -17.12 -5.41
C LYS A 388 24.89 -18.63 -5.17
N ASP A 389 25.89 -19.24 -5.77
CA ASP A 389 26.22 -20.67 -5.61
C ASP A 389 26.57 -21.06 -4.18
#